data_2cb602e1917bb3e9d8c4cff26c060def
#
_entry.id   2cb602e1917bb3e9d8c4cff26c060def
#
_cell.length_a   1.000
_cell.length_b   1.000
_cell.length_c   1.000
_cell.angle_alpha   90.00
_cell.angle_beta   90.00
_cell.angle_gamma   90.00
#
_symmetry.space_group_name_H-M   'P 1'
#
loop_
_entity.id
_entity.type
_entity.pdbx_description
1 polymer ?
#
loop_
_entity_poly.entity_id
_entity_poly.type
_entity_poly.pdbx_seq_one_letter_code
_entity_poly.pdbx_strand_id
1 'polypeptide(L)' 'MDKIFKQLYPGVDEKYLERAFEKLKKNGCPADEDLMVWFGKLVAAEIIEDAIRKGRHKHDENH' A
#
# COMPACT_ATOMS: atom_id res chain seq x y z
N MET A 1 7.61 -11.00 5.35
CA MET A 1 6.53 -10.91 4.36
C MET A 1 6.66 -12.01 3.31
N ASP A 2 5.54 -12.47 2.80
CA ASP A 2 5.52 -13.55 1.83
C ASP A 2 6.17 -13.12 0.50
N LYS A 3 7.03 -13.99 -0.04
CA LYS A 3 7.72 -13.71 -1.30
C LYS A 3 6.78 -13.58 -2.49
N ILE A 4 5.61 -14.23 -2.40
CA ILE A 4 4.61 -14.18 -3.48
C ILE A 4 4.18 -12.74 -3.74
N PHE A 5 3.96 -11.95 -2.70
CA PHE A 5 3.52 -10.57 -2.87
C PHE A 5 4.60 -9.71 -3.52
N LYS A 6 5.86 -9.98 -3.21
CA LYS A 6 6.97 -9.26 -3.85
C LYS A 6 7.05 -9.56 -5.34
N GLN A 7 6.76 -10.81 -5.72
CA GLN A 7 6.79 -11.23 -7.13
C GLN A 7 5.64 -10.61 -7.91
N LEU A 8 4.49 -10.41 -7.26
CA LEU A 8 3.33 -9.82 -7.92
C LEU A 8 3.52 -8.33 -8.20
N TYR A 9 4.32 -7.66 -7.39
CA TYR A 9 4.53 -6.21 -7.50
C TYR A 9 6.01 -5.88 -7.49
N PRO A 10 6.76 -6.34 -8.51
CA PRO A 10 8.22 -6.19 -8.51
C PRO A 10 8.70 -4.74 -8.60
N GLY A 11 7.87 -3.84 -9.13
CA GLY A 11 8.21 -2.43 -9.23
C GLY A 11 7.82 -1.59 -8.03
N VAL A 12 7.24 -2.20 -7.01
CA VAL A 12 6.75 -1.48 -5.83
C VAL A 12 7.74 -1.64 -4.68
N ASP A 13 8.02 -0.54 -3.99
CA ASP A 13 8.89 -0.56 -2.83
C ASP A 13 8.31 -1.49 -1.76
N GLU A 14 9.17 -2.30 -1.18
CA GLU A 14 8.78 -3.29 -0.19
C GLU A 14 8.03 -2.69 1.00
N LYS A 15 8.35 -1.47 1.38
CA LYS A 15 7.68 -0.81 2.51
C LYS A 15 6.17 -0.67 2.31
N TYR A 16 5.74 -0.44 1.07
CA TYR A 16 4.31 -0.34 0.76
C TYR A 16 3.64 -1.70 0.85
N LEU A 17 4.34 -2.74 0.38
CA LEU A 17 3.83 -4.10 0.46
C LEU A 17 3.69 -4.54 1.91
N GLU A 18 4.68 -4.23 2.74
CA GLU A 18 4.64 -4.60 4.15
C GLU A 18 3.50 -3.89 4.88
N ARG A 19 3.31 -2.60 4.62
CA ARG A 19 2.22 -1.85 5.25
C ARG A 19 0.86 -2.38 4.83
N ALA A 20 0.70 -2.69 3.55
CA ALA A 20 -0.55 -3.25 3.05
C ALA A 20 -0.82 -4.60 3.69
N PHE A 21 0.22 -5.43 3.82
CA PHE A 21 0.10 -6.74 4.42
C PHE A 21 -0.30 -6.64 5.90
N GLU A 22 0.29 -5.70 6.62
CA GLU A 22 -0.07 -5.46 8.01
C GLU A 22 -1.54 -5.04 8.16
N LYS A 23 -2.01 -4.16 7.28
CA LYS A 23 -3.41 -3.75 7.29
C LYS A 23 -4.32 -4.92 6.98
N LEU A 24 -3.92 -5.78 6.04
CA LEU A 24 -4.69 -6.95 5.69
C LEU A 24 -4.81 -7.91 6.87
N LYS A 25 -3.71 -8.12 7.58
CA LYS A 25 -3.69 -8.99 8.76
C LYS A 25 -4.56 -8.42 9.87
N LYS A 26 -4.53 -7.12 10.05
CA LYS A 26 -5.26 -6.45 11.13
C LYS A 26 -6.76 -6.35 10.87
N ASN A 27 -7.12 -5.97 9.67
CA ASN A 27 -8.52 -5.65 9.33
C ASN A 27 -9.21 -6.73 8.50
N GLY A 28 -8.43 -7.63 7.89
CA GLY A 28 -8.98 -8.67 7.04
C GLY A 28 -9.40 -8.17 5.67
N CYS A 29 -9.99 -9.08 4.90
CA CYS A 29 -10.49 -8.80 3.57
C CYS A 29 -12.01 -8.92 3.60
N PRO A 30 -12.77 -8.00 2.96
CA PRO A 30 -14.22 -8.14 2.88
C PRO A 30 -14.59 -9.47 2.21
N ALA A 31 -15.68 -10.08 2.67
CA ALA A 31 -16.08 -11.40 2.19
C ALA A 31 -16.43 -11.42 0.70
N ASP A 32 -16.86 -10.29 0.18
CA ASP A 32 -17.25 -10.16 -1.24
C ASP A 32 -16.10 -9.71 -2.15
N GLU A 33 -14.90 -9.56 -1.61
CA GLU A 33 -13.74 -9.11 -2.38
C GLU A 33 -12.74 -10.25 -2.57
N ASP A 34 -12.08 -10.27 -3.73
CA ASP A 34 -10.97 -11.17 -3.97
C ASP A 34 -9.75 -10.68 -3.17
N LEU A 35 -9.08 -11.60 -2.48
CA LEU A 35 -7.96 -11.26 -1.62
C LEU A 35 -6.86 -10.51 -2.38
N MET A 36 -6.51 -10.98 -3.58
CA MET A 36 -5.42 -10.36 -4.34
C MET A 36 -5.81 -8.97 -4.83
N VAL A 37 -7.05 -8.81 -5.24
CA VAL A 37 -7.57 -7.50 -5.67
C VAL A 37 -7.56 -6.54 -4.48
N TRP A 38 -8.01 -7.01 -3.32
CA TRP A 38 -8.04 -6.19 -2.12
C TRP A 38 -6.64 -5.77 -1.68
N PHE A 39 -5.69 -6.69 -1.73
CA PHE A 39 -4.29 -6.39 -1.41
C PHE A 39 -3.74 -5.31 -2.34
N GLY A 40 -4.04 -5.40 -3.64
CA GLY A 40 -3.64 -4.39 -4.60
C GLY A 40 -4.20 -3.01 -4.26
N LYS A 41 -5.46 -2.96 -3.84
CA LYS A 41 -6.09 -1.70 -3.42
C LYS A 41 -5.37 -1.11 -2.21
N LEU A 42 -4.99 -1.95 -1.25
CA LEU A 42 -4.27 -1.50 -0.07
C LEU A 42 -2.88 -0.97 -0.42
N VAL A 43 -2.19 -1.64 -1.33
CA VAL A 43 -0.87 -1.19 -1.81
C VAL A 43 -1.01 0.17 -2.48
N ALA A 44 -1.99 0.31 -3.37
CA ALA A 44 -2.23 1.58 -4.06
C ALA A 44 -2.54 2.70 -3.07
N ALA A 45 -3.34 2.42 -2.06
CA ALA A 45 -3.68 3.41 -1.04
C ALA A 45 -2.44 3.88 -0.28
N GLU A 46 -1.51 2.97 0.04
CA GLU A 46 -0.28 3.33 0.72
C GLU A 46 0.60 4.25 -0.13
N ILE A 47 0.69 3.94 -1.42
CA ILE A 47 1.47 4.76 -2.35
C ILE A 47 0.87 6.15 -2.48
N ILE A 48 -0.46 6.22 -2.62
CA ILE A 48 -1.17 7.50 -2.75
C ILE A 48 -1.02 8.33 -1.48
N GLU A 49 -1.18 7.72 -0.31
CA GLU A 49 -1.03 8.42 0.95
C GLU A 49 0.37 9.01 1.11
N ASP A 50 1.38 8.24 0.72
CA ASP A 50 2.76 8.69 0.81
C ASP A 50 3.01 9.85 -0.16
N ALA A 51 2.47 9.77 -1.36
CA ALA A 51 2.61 10.84 -2.35
C ALA A 51 1.93 12.13 -1.87
N ILE A 52 0.75 12.02 -1.28
CA ILE A 52 0.03 13.18 -0.75
C ILE A 52 0.83 13.81 0.39
N ARG A 53 1.37 12.97 1.27
CA ARG A 53 2.15 13.44 2.41
C ARG A 53 3.40 14.19 1.96
N LYS A 54 4.11 13.65 0.98
CA LYS A 54 5.31 14.28 0.42
C LYS A 54 4.97 15.58 -0.29
N GLY A 55 3.89 15.58 -1.07
CA GLY A 55 3.44 16.77 -1.78
C GLY A 55 3.03 17.87 -0.83
N ARG A 56 2.31 17.51 0.23
CA ARG A 56 1.88 18.47 1.24
C ARG A 56 3.06 19.09 1.97
N HIS A 57 4.02 18.26 2.35
CA HIS A 57 5.23 18.73 3.00
C HIS A 57 6.01 19.70 2.11
N LYS A 58 6.16 19.33 0.86
CA LYS A 58 6.87 20.14 -0.12
C LYS A 58 6.15 21.47 -0.35
N HIS A 59 4.84 21.45 -0.37
CA HIS A 59 4.03 22.67 -0.54
C HIS A 59 4.25 23.62 0.65
N ASP A 60 4.28 23.08 1.85
CA ASP A 60 4.50 23.86 3.06
C ASP A 60 5.87 24.54 3.04
N GLU A 61 6.88 23.87 2.53
CA GLU A 61 8.22 24.44 2.44
C GLU A 61 8.28 25.62 1.50
N ASN A 62 7.44 25.67 0.49
CA ASN A 62 7.42 26.74 -0.49
C ASN A 62 6.67 27.98 -0.01
N HIS A 63 6.03 27.87 1.13
CA HIS A 63 5.40 28.99 1.78
C HIS A 63 6.33 29.66 2.74
#